data_1b737063b4e884aa5f4d47d29b948a03
#
_entry.id   1b737063b4e884aa5f4d47d29b948a03
#
_cell.length_a   1.000
_cell.length_b   1.000
_cell.length_c   1.000
_cell.angle_alpha   90.00
_cell.angle_beta   90.00
_cell.angle_gamma   90.00
#
_symmetry.space_group_name_H-M   'P 1'
#
loop_
_entity.id
_entity.type
_entity.pdbx_description
1 polymer ?
#
loop_
_entity_poly.entity_id
_entity_poly.type
_entity_poly.pdbx_seq_one_letter_code
_entity_poly.pdbx_strand_id
1 'polypeptide(L)'
;MNQEEIKKILPHRDNMLLVEEAESVDENTAKGRYTIKGDEFFLQGHFPGNPVVPGVILCEMMGQASCCLLADKVKNCTPYFTKMNNVKFRNPVKPGDTLESVCTDRKSV
;
A
#
# COMPACT_ATOMS: atom_id res chain seq x y z
N MET A 1 -9.11 1.39 10.61
CA MET A 1 -10.03 0.89 9.56
C MET A 1 -9.66 -0.54 9.18
N ASN A 2 -10.68 -1.36 9.02
CA ASN A 2 -10.53 -2.70 8.46
C ASN A 2 -10.70 -2.65 6.93
N GLN A 3 -10.60 -3.80 6.26
CA GLN A 3 -10.71 -3.84 4.80
C GLN A 3 -12.08 -3.41 4.28
N GLU A 4 -13.15 -3.70 4.99
CA GLU A 4 -14.48 -3.29 4.55
C GLU A 4 -14.62 -1.77 4.52
N GLU A 5 -14.02 -1.10 5.48
CA GLU A 5 -14.00 0.36 5.53
C GLU A 5 -13.06 0.94 4.47
N ILE A 6 -11.90 0.30 4.26
CA ILE A 6 -10.94 0.71 3.24
C ILE A 6 -11.56 0.63 1.84
N LYS A 7 -12.35 -0.40 1.56
CA LYS A 7 -13.04 -0.57 0.27
C LYS A 7 -13.99 0.57 -0.06
N LYS A 8 -14.47 1.28 0.94
CA LYS A 8 -15.33 2.46 0.73
C LYS A 8 -14.55 3.67 0.23
N ILE A 9 -13.24 3.67 0.44
CA ILE A 9 -12.33 4.76 0.06
C ILE A 9 -11.60 4.39 -1.24
N LEU A 10 -11.06 3.18 -1.30
CA LEU A 10 -10.24 2.71 -2.43
C LEU A 10 -11.09 1.93 -3.43
N PRO A 11 -10.90 2.15 -4.74
CA PRO A 11 -11.54 1.33 -5.77
C PRO A 11 -10.90 -0.03 -5.96
N HIS A 12 -9.71 -0.26 -5.41
CA HIS A 12 -8.96 -1.51 -5.53
C HIS A 12 -9.75 -2.68 -4.94
N ARG A 13 -9.64 -3.85 -5.55
CA ARG A 13 -10.36 -5.07 -5.13
C ARG A 13 -9.48 -6.30 -5.28
N ASP A 14 -9.81 -7.32 -4.51
CA ASP A 14 -9.24 -8.66 -4.60
C ASP A 14 -7.71 -8.64 -4.51
N ASN A 15 -7.03 -9.15 -5.54
CA ASN A 15 -5.58 -9.28 -5.53
C ASN A 15 -4.82 -7.95 -5.64
N MET A 16 -5.50 -6.86 -5.93
CA MET A 16 -4.90 -5.51 -5.97
C MET A 16 -5.28 -4.66 -4.77
N LEU A 17 -6.03 -5.19 -3.81
CA LEU A 17 -6.26 -4.49 -2.55
C LEU A 17 -5.15 -4.90 -1.57
N LEU A 18 -4.17 -4.03 -1.40
CA LEU A 18 -2.91 -4.33 -0.72
C LEU A 18 -2.77 -3.59 0.61
N VAL A 19 -3.87 -3.37 1.29
CA VAL A 19 -3.92 -2.80 2.63
C VAL A 19 -4.92 -3.61 3.45
N GLU A 20 -4.51 -4.14 4.58
CA GLU A 20 -5.39 -4.90 5.47
C GLU A 20 -6.00 -4.02 6.55
N GLU A 21 -5.19 -3.12 7.09
CA GLU A 21 -5.61 -2.19 8.13
C GLU A 21 -4.99 -0.83 7.86
N ALA A 22 -5.70 0.23 8.20
CA ALA A 22 -5.19 1.59 8.06
C ALA A 22 -5.81 2.48 9.12
N GLU A 23 -5.07 3.53 9.52
CA GLU A 23 -5.56 4.52 10.46
C GLU A 23 -4.92 5.88 10.19
N SER A 24 -5.65 6.94 10.51
CA SER A 24 -5.08 8.28 10.55
C SER A 24 -4.50 8.51 11.94
N VAL A 25 -3.21 8.82 12.00
CA VAL A 25 -2.53 9.11 13.27
C VAL A 25 -2.78 10.55 13.69
N ASP A 26 -2.68 11.46 12.71
CA ASP A 26 -3.03 12.87 12.88
C ASP A 26 -3.51 13.40 11.53
N GLU A 27 -3.72 14.72 11.40
CA GLU A 27 -4.26 15.29 10.15
C GLU A 27 -3.32 15.17 8.95
N ASN A 28 -2.03 14.87 9.18
CA ASN A 28 -1.03 14.78 8.12
C ASN A 28 -0.37 13.41 7.99
N THR A 29 -0.71 12.45 8.86
CA THR A 29 -0.01 11.16 8.91
C THR A 29 -1.01 10.00 8.96
N ALA A 30 -0.80 9.03 8.10
CA ALA A 30 -1.57 7.78 8.09
C ALA A 30 -0.62 6.59 8.19
N LYS A 31 -1.11 5.50 8.78
CA LYS A 31 -0.41 4.22 8.82
C LYS A 31 -1.26 3.16 8.16
N GLY A 32 -0.61 2.27 7.42
CA GLY A 32 -1.24 1.10 6.84
C GLY A 32 -0.42 -0.14 7.07
N ARG A 33 -1.06 -1.30 6.99
CA ARG A 33 -0.42 -2.58 7.26
C ARG A 33 -0.88 -3.64 6.28
N TYR A 34 0.06 -4.47 5.85
CA TYR A 34 -0.21 -5.65 5.04
C TYR A 34 0.81 -6.74 5.38
N THR A 35 0.33 -7.96 5.65
CA THR A 35 1.18 -9.12 5.88
C THR A 35 1.23 -9.97 4.62
N ILE A 36 2.44 -10.28 4.16
CA ILE A 36 2.64 -11.09 2.97
C ILE A 36 2.33 -12.55 3.30
N LYS A 37 1.37 -13.14 2.58
CA LYS A 37 0.90 -14.51 2.85
C LYS A 37 1.72 -15.57 2.15
N GLY A 38 2.13 -15.31 0.92
CA GLY A 38 2.91 -16.24 0.12
C GLY A 38 2.24 -16.71 -1.14
N ASP A 39 0.93 -16.50 -1.25
CA ASP A 39 0.13 -16.93 -2.42
C ASP A 39 -0.25 -15.76 -3.34
N GLU A 40 0.24 -14.57 -3.06
CA GLU A 40 -0.07 -13.41 -3.88
C GLU A 40 0.48 -13.57 -5.29
N PHE A 41 -0.27 -13.05 -6.28
CA PHE A 41 0.06 -13.21 -7.69
C PHE A 41 1.44 -12.65 -8.05
N PHE A 42 1.85 -11.56 -7.40
CA PHE A 42 3.12 -10.89 -7.70
C PHE A 42 4.36 -11.66 -7.21
N LEU A 43 4.16 -12.74 -6.44
CA LEU A 43 5.25 -13.60 -5.98
C LEU A 43 5.54 -14.77 -6.91
N GLN A 44 4.57 -15.14 -7.74
CA GLN A 44 4.60 -16.42 -8.47
C GLN A 44 5.77 -16.54 -9.44
N GLY A 45 6.18 -15.46 -10.04
CA GLY A 45 7.35 -15.46 -10.93
C GLY A 45 8.53 -14.64 -10.41
N HIS A 46 8.47 -14.18 -9.18
CA HIS A 46 9.44 -13.21 -8.65
C HIS A 46 9.96 -13.63 -7.28
N PHE A 47 10.72 -14.71 -7.13
CA PHE A 47 11.27 -15.58 -8.17
C PHE A 47 10.91 -17.02 -7.83
N PRO A 48 10.91 -17.97 -8.79
CA PRO A 48 10.60 -19.37 -8.49
C PRO A 48 11.50 -19.94 -7.39
N GLY A 49 10.88 -20.50 -6.33
CA GLY A 49 11.61 -21.04 -5.18
C GLY A 49 12.20 -20.00 -4.23
N ASN A 50 12.12 -18.73 -4.55
CA ASN A 50 12.63 -17.64 -3.72
C ASN A 50 11.74 -16.41 -3.86
N PRO A 51 10.53 -16.43 -3.30
CA PRO A 51 9.59 -15.34 -3.48
C PRO A 51 10.02 -14.07 -2.75
N VAL A 52 10.00 -12.96 -3.49
CA VAL A 52 10.32 -11.62 -2.99
C VAL A 52 9.29 -10.65 -3.56
N VAL A 53 8.79 -9.74 -2.74
CA VAL A 53 7.82 -8.75 -3.20
C VAL A 53 8.51 -7.76 -4.13
N PRO A 54 8.00 -7.59 -5.37
CA PRO A 54 8.57 -6.59 -6.29
C PRO A 54 8.50 -5.19 -5.68
N GLY A 55 9.55 -4.39 -5.88
CA GLY A 55 9.63 -3.05 -5.30
C GLY A 55 8.47 -2.15 -5.69
N VAL A 56 7.99 -2.26 -6.93
CA VAL A 56 6.85 -1.45 -7.38
C VAL A 56 5.57 -1.79 -6.62
N ILE A 57 5.42 -3.04 -6.17
CA ILE A 57 4.28 -3.45 -5.35
C ILE A 57 4.38 -2.82 -3.94
N LEU A 58 5.58 -2.70 -3.39
CA LEU A 58 5.78 -2.01 -2.12
C LEU A 58 5.35 -0.55 -2.24
N CYS A 59 5.67 0.10 -3.35
CA CYS A 59 5.22 1.46 -3.62
C CYS A 59 3.70 1.54 -3.71
N GLU A 60 3.07 0.55 -4.34
CA GLU A 60 1.61 0.48 -4.43
C GLU A 60 0.97 0.32 -3.05
N MET A 61 1.52 -0.53 -2.20
CA MET A 61 1.05 -0.70 -0.82
C MET A 61 1.09 0.62 -0.04
N MET A 62 2.19 1.35 -0.15
CA MET A 62 2.34 2.64 0.51
C MET A 62 1.36 3.67 -0.05
N GLY A 63 1.17 3.68 -1.36
CA GLY A 63 0.22 4.58 -2.02
C GLY A 63 -1.21 4.34 -1.55
N GLN A 64 -1.62 3.08 -1.47
CA GLN A 64 -2.96 2.75 -0.99
C GLN A 64 -3.15 3.15 0.47
N ALA A 65 -2.15 2.91 1.32
CA ALA A 65 -2.20 3.33 2.72
C ALA A 65 -2.33 4.84 2.84
N SER A 66 -1.64 5.61 2.00
CA SER A 66 -1.70 7.06 2.03
C SER A 66 -3.07 7.60 1.62
N CYS A 67 -3.81 6.88 0.79
CA CYS A 67 -5.16 7.29 0.38
C CYS A 67 -6.12 7.39 1.56
N CYS A 68 -5.85 6.66 2.64
CA CYS A 68 -6.68 6.75 3.85
C CYS A 68 -6.57 8.11 4.53
N LEU A 69 -5.43 8.78 4.37
CA LEU A 69 -5.24 10.15 4.87
C LEU A 69 -6.05 11.15 4.05
N LEU A 70 -6.23 10.86 2.76
CA LEU A 70 -6.92 11.73 1.82
C LEU A 70 -8.32 11.22 1.49
N ALA A 71 -8.95 10.51 2.42
CA ALA A 71 -10.21 9.79 2.18
C ALA A 71 -11.30 10.66 1.54
N ASP A 72 -11.48 11.89 2.03
CA ASP A 72 -12.51 12.78 1.51
C ASP A 72 -12.21 13.27 0.09
N LYS A 73 -10.93 13.31 -0.28
CA LYS A 73 -10.50 13.78 -1.61
C LYS A 73 -10.53 12.69 -2.66
N VAL A 74 -10.30 11.41 -2.26
CA VAL A 74 -10.21 10.30 -3.20
C VAL A 74 -11.49 9.50 -3.33
N LYS A 75 -12.47 9.76 -2.46
CA LYS A 75 -13.76 9.08 -2.50
C LYS A 75 -14.44 9.35 -3.85
N ASN A 76 -14.87 8.27 -4.51
CA ASN A 76 -15.48 8.34 -5.84
C ASN A 76 -14.48 8.77 -6.95
N CYS A 77 -13.19 8.73 -6.66
CA CYS A 77 -12.13 9.00 -7.63
C CYS A 77 -11.31 7.75 -7.86
N THR A 78 -10.63 7.69 -9.01
CA THR A 78 -9.67 6.62 -9.30
C THR A 78 -8.27 7.20 -9.14
N PRO A 79 -7.50 6.76 -8.13
CA PRO A 79 -6.16 7.30 -7.92
C PRO A 79 -5.15 6.68 -8.87
N TYR A 80 -4.22 7.51 -9.37
CA TYR A 80 -3.11 7.09 -10.22
C TYR A 80 -1.80 7.66 -9.69
N PHE A 81 -0.72 6.88 -9.80
CA PHE A 81 0.61 7.44 -9.64
C PHE A 81 0.95 8.29 -10.85
N THR A 82 1.35 9.52 -10.61
CA THR A 82 1.84 10.41 -11.66
C THR A 82 3.35 10.58 -11.59
N LYS A 83 3.96 10.36 -10.43
CA LYS A 83 5.40 10.56 -10.24
C LYS A 83 5.88 9.89 -8.96
N MET A 84 7.09 9.34 -9.00
CA MET A 84 7.79 8.82 -7.83
C MET A 84 9.22 9.34 -7.85
N ASN A 85 9.69 9.88 -6.72
CA ASN A 85 11.04 10.42 -6.56
C ASN A 85 11.73 9.79 -5.35
N ASN A 86 13.04 9.64 -5.45
CA ASN A 86 13.91 9.24 -4.32
C ASN A 86 13.44 7.93 -3.65
N VAL A 87 13.08 6.96 -4.47
CA VAL A 87 12.65 5.65 -3.99
C VAL A 87 13.87 4.73 -3.86
N LYS A 88 14.04 4.13 -2.69
CA LYS A 88 15.12 3.18 -2.42
C LYS A 88 14.56 1.92 -1.77
N PHE A 89 15.01 0.76 -2.19
CA PHE A 89 14.63 -0.53 -1.64
C PHE A 89 15.85 -1.12 -0.97
N ARG A 90 15.84 -1.17 0.37
CA ARG A 90 17.02 -1.55 1.15
C ARG A 90 17.04 -3.02 1.55
N ASN A 91 15.88 -3.58 1.83
CA ASN A 91 15.76 -4.96 2.30
C ASN A 91 14.67 -5.68 1.51
N PRO A 92 14.87 -6.95 1.15
CA PRO A 92 13.82 -7.72 0.49
C PRO A 92 12.66 -7.99 1.45
N VAL A 93 11.45 -8.00 0.92
CA VAL A 93 10.22 -8.36 1.66
C VAL A 93 9.76 -9.71 1.17
N LYS A 94 9.53 -10.64 2.10
CA LYS A 94 9.26 -12.05 1.81
C LYS A 94 7.97 -12.50 2.49
N PRO A 95 7.42 -13.66 2.10
CA PRO A 95 6.25 -14.22 2.79
C PRO A 95 6.46 -14.32 4.29
N GLY A 96 5.46 -13.96 5.05
CA GLY A 96 5.50 -13.89 6.51
C GLY A 96 5.86 -12.52 7.05
N ASP A 97 6.44 -11.65 6.23
CA ASP A 97 6.78 -10.29 6.65
C ASP A 97 5.54 -9.42 6.69
N THR A 98 5.49 -8.51 7.66
CA THR A 98 4.44 -7.49 7.73
C THR A 98 5.04 -6.16 7.33
N LEU A 99 4.44 -5.55 6.32
CA LEU A 99 4.81 -4.21 5.88
C LEU A 99 3.95 -3.19 6.60
N GLU A 100 4.59 -2.29 7.33
CA GLU A 100 3.91 -1.15 7.93
C GLU A 100 4.30 0.10 7.15
N SER A 101 3.30 0.78 6.60
CA SER A 101 3.49 2.01 5.85
C SER A 101 3.16 3.20 6.72
N VAL A 102 4.07 4.15 6.81
CA VAL A 102 3.83 5.43 7.50
C VAL A 102 3.92 6.51 6.44
N CYS A 103 2.81 7.18 6.21
CA CYS A 103 2.68 8.15 5.12
C CYS A 103 2.39 9.53 5.70
N THR A 104 3.16 10.51 5.28
CA THR A 104 2.97 11.90 5.70
C THR A 104 2.64 12.74 4.48
N ASP A 105 1.55 13.50 4.57
CA ASP A 105 1.19 14.45 3.52
C ASP A 105 2.06 15.69 3.67
N ARG A 106 2.95 15.87 2.70
CA ARG A 106 3.68 17.12 2.56
C ARG A 106 2.87 17.98 1.62
N LYS A 107 2.32 19.07 2.15
CA LYS A 107 1.51 19.96 1.33
C LYS A 107 2.20 20.23 0.02
N SER A 108 1.65 19.68 -1.05
CA SER A 108 2.10 20.02 -2.38
C SER A 108 1.67 21.45 -2.68
N VAL A 109 2.54 22.14 -3.26
CA VAL A 109 2.31 23.52 -3.66
C VAL A 109 1.63 23.53 -5.01
#